data_95de147534a4695df466523a89a44e85
#
_entry.id   95de147534a4695df466523a89a44e85
#
_cell.length_a   1.000
_cell.length_b   1.000
_cell.length_c   1.000
_cell.angle_alpha   90.00
_cell.angle_beta   90.00
_cell.angle_gamma   90.00
#
_symmetry.space_group_name_H-M   'P 1'
#
loop_
_entity.id
_entity.type
_entity.pdbx_description
1 polymer ?
#
loop_
_entity_poly.entity_id
_entity_poly.type
_entity_poly.pdbx_seq_one_letter_code
_entity_poly.pdbx_strand_id
1 'polypeptide(L)'
;ADTPINTISTPQVLRLLKQVQKTHIQKGNRVKGIASRIFAHAVINGLIEHNPVTAVKEARALKPTRQKHHPAIIDPQEFSLLLKEIDSLPASDNFNKEILQLLALTFARIGDICTMKWADLDLTAKQWEFEPQKGVNRHDMVDSLVIPLVPQTMAIIERMKPITGGMEYVFYNGRRKSKPFADGQQVNKLLNSQSMNKAGIGKDFCNRGYFGVHSPHGFRATARTMLEERLNYDYRLIEMQLGHNVRDANGRAYNRVKWLNKRHDMMAAWANYLDDLKAGKVDNIIYLD
;
A
#
# COMPACT_ATOMS: atom_id res chain seq x y z
N ALA A 1 -28.27 25.00 4.26
CA ALA A 1 -26.97 24.49 4.83
C ALA A 1 -26.80 24.93 6.28
N ASP A 2 -27.73 25.71 6.84
CA ASP A 2 -27.58 26.40 8.15
C ASP A 2 -28.45 25.78 9.25
N THR A 3 -28.61 24.47 9.24
CA THR A 3 -29.40 23.77 10.27
C THR A 3 -28.53 23.68 11.55
N PRO A 4 -29.01 24.26 12.68
CA PRO A 4 -28.29 24.17 13.95
C PRO A 4 -28.10 22.72 14.38
N ILE A 5 -26.91 22.40 14.95
CA ILE A 5 -26.55 21.02 15.27
C ILE A 5 -27.50 20.36 16.30
N ASN A 6 -28.06 21.14 17.20
CA ASN A 6 -29.03 20.71 18.22
C ASN A 6 -30.40 20.35 17.66
N THR A 7 -30.71 20.70 16.42
CA THR A 7 -31.98 20.38 15.76
C THR A 7 -31.89 19.15 14.84
N ILE A 8 -30.70 18.61 14.67
CA ILE A 8 -30.46 17.46 13.78
C ILE A 8 -30.84 16.16 14.49
N SER A 9 -31.90 15.52 13.98
CA SER A 9 -32.41 14.26 14.54
C SER A 9 -31.81 13.00 13.90
N THR A 10 -31.87 11.87 14.61
CA THR A 10 -31.47 10.55 14.10
C THR A 10 -32.12 10.18 12.77
N PRO A 11 -33.44 10.39 12.52
CA PRO A 11 -34.05 10.11 11.23
C PRO A 11 -33.50 10.95 10.08
N GLN A 12 -33.15 12.22 10.32
CA GLN A 12 -32.54 13.08 9.30
C GLN A 12 -31.14 12.55 8.93
N VAL A 13 -30.32 12.22 9.93
CA VAL A 13 -28.99 11.58 9.71
C VAL A 13 -29.12 10.27 8.94
N LEU A 14 -30.03 9.39 9.34
CA LEU A 14 -30.24 8.11 8.67
C LEU A 14 -30.66 8.30 7.20
N ARG A 15 -31.57 9.24 6.92
CA ARG A 15 -32.00 9.56 5.55
C ARG A 15 -30.83 9.99 4.67
N LEU A 16 -30.01 10.92 5.17
CA LEU A 16 -28.79 11.37 4.47
C LEU A 16 -27.82 10.22 4.19
N LEU A 17 -27.53 9.41 5.20
CA LEU A 17 -26.61 8.29 5.06
C LEU A 17 -27.11 7.22 4.08
N LYS A 18 -28.41 6.91 4.11
CA LYS A 18 -29.05 6.02 3.12
C LYS A 18 -29.00 6.60 1.72
N GLN A 19 -29.19 7.90 1.55
CA GLN A 19 -29.07 8.57 0.26
C GLN A 19 -27.63 8.45 -0.30
N VAL A 20 -26.61 8.69 0.52
CA VAL A 20 -25.21 8.50 0.12
C VAL A 20 -24.92 7.04 -0.22
N GLN A 21 -25.49 6.08 0.52
CA GLN A 21 -25.29 4.66 0.24
C GLN A 21 -25.94 4.19 -1.07
N LYS A 22 -26.98 4.86 -1.58
CA LYS A 22 -27.56 4.51 -2.89
C LYS A 22 -26.54 4.57 -4.02
N THR A 23 -25.62 5.52 -3.96
CA THR A 23 -24.55 5.67 -4.96
C THR A 23 -23.28 4.91 -4.59
N HIS A 24 -22.86 4.98 -3.33
CA HIS A 24 -21.60 4.37 -2.86
C HIS A 24 -21.71 3.90 -1.41
N ILE A 25 -21.84 2.59 -1.19
CA ILE A 25 -21.97 1.99 0.15
C ILE A 25 -20.79 2.34 1.06
N GLN A 26 -19.55 2.23 0.56
CA GLN A 26 -18.34 2.55 1.34
C GLN A 26 -18.29 4.03 1.74
N LYS A 27 -18.68 4.93 0.83
CA LYS A 27 -18.75 6.37 1.09
C LYS A 27 -19.76 6.68 2.19
N GLY A 28 -20.95 6.05 2.17
CA GLY A 28 -21.95 6.20 3.20
C GLY A 28 -21.45 5.76 4.59
N ASN A 29 -20.74 4.64 4.67
CA ASN A 29 -20.15 4.19 5.94
C ASN A 29 -19.02 5.11 6.43
N ARG A 30 -18.23 5.69 5.52
CA ARG A 30 -17.21 6.69 5.87
C ARG A 30 -17.83 7.97 6.39
N VAL A 31 -18.88 8.49 5.73
CA VAL A 31 -19.63 9.67 6.16
C VAL A 31 -20.26 9.42 7.53
N LYS A 32 -20.83 8.24 7.79
CA LYS A 32 -21.31 7.83 9.13
C LYS A 32 -20.23 8.00 10.19
N GLY A 33 -19.02 7.51 9.93
CA GLY A 33 -17.88 7.63 10.87
C GLY A 33 -17.49 9.10 11.13
N ILE A 34 -17.49 9.95 10.11
CA ILE A 34 -17.20 11.39 10.24
C ILE A 34 -18.29 12.08 11.03
N ALA A 35 -19.55 11.88 10.65
CA ALA A 35 -20.71 12.45 11.36
C ALA A 35 -20.71 12.05 12.84
N SER A 36 -20.46 10.78 13.14
CA SER A 36 -20.37 10.30 14.53
C SER A 36 -19.32 11.05 15.36
N ARG A 37 -18.17 11.37 14.77
CA ARG A 37 -17.11 12.13 15.48
C ARG A 37 -17.51 13.59 15.69
N ILE A 38 -18.15 14.21 14.69
CA ILE A 38 -18.64 15.59 14.79
C ILE A 38 -19.69 15.70 15.91
N PHE A 39 -20.69 14.82 15.91
CA PHE A 39 -21.71 14.83 16.95
C PHE A 39 -21.17 14.44 18.33
N ALA A 40 -20.20 13.52 18.40
CA ALA A 40 -19.54 13.21 19.68
C ALA A 40 -18.79 14.44 20.24
N HIS A 41 -18.11 15.20 19.38
CA HIS A 41 -17.48 16.45 19.77
C HIS A 41 -18.50 17.48 20.27
N ALA A 42 -19.67 17.58 19.62
CA ALA A 42 -20.76 18.48 20.05
C ALA A 42 -21.34 18.08 21.42
N VAL A 43 -21.44 16.76 21.72
CA VAL A 43 -21.85 16.26 23.05
C VAL A 43 -20.84 16.69 24.11
N ILE A 44 -19.53 16.47 23.87
CA ILE A 44 -18.47 16.83 24.81
C ILE A 44 -18.46 18.33 25.12
N ASN A 45 -18.84 19.17 24.15
CA ASN A 45 -18.92 20.64 24.34
C ASN A 45 -20.31 21.12 24.84
N GLY A 46 -21.20 20.21 25.20
CA GLY A 46 -22.53 20.58 25.74
C GLY A 46 -23.50 21.21 24.73
N LEU A 47 -23.20 21.11 23.42
CA LEU A 47 -24.05 21.67 22.37
C LEU A 47 -25.27 20.81 22.06
N ILE A 48 -25.24 19.53 22.38
CA ILE A 48 -26.28 18.53 22.26
C ILE A 48 -26.17 17.50 23.38
N GLU A 49 -27.27 16.88 23.79
CA GLU A 49 -27.27 15.86 24.84
C GLU A 49 -26.85 14.49 24.31
N HIS A 50 -27.24 14.15 23.09
CA HIS A 50 -27.02 12.81 22.52
C HIS A 50 -26.50 12.87 21.07
N ASN A 51 -25.64 11.88 20.75
CA ASN A 51 -25.14 11.72 19.39
C ASN A 51 -26.17 10.97 18.51
N PRO A 52 -26.84 11.64 17.53
CA PRO A 52 -27.90 11.03 16.73
C PRO A 52 -27.40 9.88 15.81
N VAL A 53 -26.09 9.70 15.66
CA VAL A 53 -25.51 8.60 14.87
C VAL A 53 -25.40 7.31 15.68
N THR A 54 -25.43 7.37 17.01
CA THR A 54 -25.28 6.20 17.87
C THR A 54 -26.36 5.16 17.59
N ALA A 55 -27.63 5.54 17.61
CA ALA A 55 -28.76 4.65 17.30
C ALA A 55 -28.68 4.06 15.88
N VAL A 56 -28.13 4.80 14.89
CA VAL A 56 -27.91 4.28 13.53
C VAL A 56 -26.87 3.18 13.50
N LYS A 57 -25.83 3.26 14.36
CA LYS A 57 -24.79 2.22 14.51
C LYS A 57 -25.35 0.97 15.17
N GLU A 58 -26.02 1.15 16.31
CA GLU A 58 -26.57 0.06 17.13
C GLU A 58 -27.62 -0.74 16.37
N ALA A 59 -28.54 -0.07 15.69
CA ALA A 59 -29.57 -0.69 14.88
C ALA A 59 -29.01 -1.33 13.57
N ARG A 60 -27.73 -1.20 13.28
CA ARG A 60 -27.12 -1.65 12.02
C ARG A 60 -27.90 -1.20 10.78
N ALA A 61 -28.47 0.01 10.83
CA ALA A 61 -29.46 0.53 9.87
C ALA A 61 -28.89 0.80 8.46
N LEU A 62 -27.57 0.65 8.26
CA LEU A 62 -26.89 0.83 6.99
C LEU A 62 -26.34 -0.49 6.45
N LYS A 63 -26.29 -0.60 5.13
CA LYS A 63 -25.69 -1.77 4.47
C LYS A 63 -24.21 -1.90 4.88
N PRO A 64 -23.76 -3.10 5.28
CA PRO A 64 -22.36 -3.33 5.60
C PRO A 64 -21.49 -3.18 4.36
N THR A 65 -20.26 -2.72 4.53
CA THR A 65 -19.25 -2.79 3.49
C THR A 65 -18.64 -4.18 3.47
N ARG A 66 -18.64 -4.83 2.31
CA ARG A 66 -17.76 -5.98 2.10
C ARG A 66 -16.34 -5.44 1.99
N GLN A 67 -15.45 -5.94 2.81
CA GLN A 67 -14.02 -5.66 2.68
C GLN A 67 -13.56 -6.31 1.37
N LYS A 68 -13.20 -5.48 0.39
CA LYS A 68 -12.58 -5.98 -0.84
C LYS A 68 -11.08 -5.97 -0.61
N HIS A 69 -10.45 -7.12 -0.75
CA HIS A 69 -9.00 -7.20 -0.81
C HIS A 69 -8.50 -6.48 -2.06
N HIS A 70 -7.33 -5.88 -1.98
CA HIS A 70 -6.69 -5.34 -3.17
C HIS A 70 -6.33 -6.49 -4.11
N PRO A 71 -6.62 -6.38 -5.42
CA PRO A 71 -6.26 -7.40 -6.37
C PRO A 71 -4.75 -7.58 -6.40
N ALA A 72 -4.31 -8.84 -6.41
CA ALA A 72 -2.91 -9.22 -6.39
C ALA A 72 -2.72 -10.52 -7.19
N ILE A 73 -1.70 -10.56 -8.02
CA ILE A 73 -1.25 -11.76 -8.71
C ILE A 73 -0.40 -12.56 -7.72
N ILE A 74 -0.82 -13.78 -7.41
CA ILE A 74 -0.10 -14.71 -6.52
C ILE A 74 0.44 -15.93 -7.26
N ASP A 75 0.09 -16.10 -8.52
CA ASP A 75 0.69 -17.10 -9.39
C ASP A 75 2.08 -16.64 -9.86
N PRO A 76 3.15 -17.45 -9.68
CA PRO A 76 4.52 -17.06 -10.04
C PRO A 76 4.70 -16.78 -11.54
N GLN A 77 4.05 -17.55 -12.41
CA GLN A 77 4.20 -17.39 -13.87
C GLN A 77 3.52 -16.10 -14.32
N GLU A 78 2.28 -15.84 -13.86
CA GLU A 78 1.59 -14.58 -14.14
C GLU A 78 2.36 -13.37 -13.57
N PHE A 79 2.95 -13.52 -12.37
CA PHE A 79 3.74 -12.45 -11.76
C PHE A 79 5.05 -12.20 -12.55
N SER A 80 5.69 -13.25 -13.06
CA SER A 80 6.84 -13.13 -13.97
C SER A 80 6.52 -12.27 -15.21
N LEU A 81 5.34 -12.46 -15.80
CA LEU A 81 4.90 -11.68 -16.96
C LEU A 81 4.73 -10.18 -16.60
N LEU A 82 4.12 -9.88 -15.45
CA LEU A 82 4.03 -8.51 -14.93
C LEU A 82 5.42 -7.89 -14.73
N LEU A 83 6.36 -8.62 -14.11
CA LEU A 83 7.72 -8.12 -13.86
C LEU A 83 8.47 -7.81 -15.19
N LYS A 84 8.39 -8.71 -16.17
CA LYS A 84 8.98 -8.50 -17.49
C LYS A 84 8.38 -7.29 -18.21
N GLU A 85 7.06 -7.11 -18.08
CA GLU A 85 6.37 -5.97 -18.67
C GLU A 85 6.79 -4.65 -18.02
N ILE A 86 6.95 -4.62 -16.68
CA ILE A 86 7.49 -3.46 -15.96
C ILE A 86 8.92 -3.15 -16.45
N ASP A 87 9.77 -4.17 -16.59
CA ASP A 87 11.15 -4.00 -17.05
C ASP A 87 11.21 -3.48 -18.51
N SER A 88 10.20 -3.76 -19.32
CA SER A 88 10.08 -3.28 -20.72
C SER A 88 9.56 -1.84 -20.85
N LEU A 89 9.08 -1.22 -19.76
CA LEU A 89 8.59 0.15 -19.81
C LEU A 89 9.69 1.13 -20.20
N PRO A 90 9.38 2.15 -21.04
CA PRO A 90 10.34 3.19 -21.35
C PRO A 90 10.65 4.05 -20.13
N ALA A 91 11.83 4.63 -20.10
CA ALA A 91 12.17 5.67 -19.13
C ALA A 91 11.23 6.87 -19.31
N SER A 92 10.80 7.48 -18.23
CA SER A 92 9.90 8.64 -18.26
C SER A 92 10.19 9.59 -17.10
N ASP A 93 9.90 10.88 -17.30
CA ASP A 93 10.01 11.93 -16.25
C ASP A 93 9.12 11.67 -15.02
N ASN A 94 8.22 10.72 -15.08
CA ASN A 94 7.34 10.34 -13.96
C ASN A 94 7.88 9.16 -13.14
N PHE A 95 9.01 8.57 -13.56
CA PHE A 95 9.70 7.47 -12.89
C PHE A 95 8.81 6.25 -12.60
N ASN A 96 7.76 6.04 -13.41
CA ASN A 96 6.78 4.99 -13.16
C ASN A 96 7.39 3.58 -13.18
N LYS A 97 8.37 3.35 -14.07
CA LYS A 97 9.11 2.08 -14.16
C LYS A 97 9.88 1.80 -12.87
N GLU A 98 10.68 2.74 -12.43
CA GLU A 98 11.53 2.65 -11.25
C GLU A 98 10.68 2.46 -9.98
N ILE A 99 9.56 3.18 -9.88
CA ILE A 99 8.61 3.06 -8.77
C ILE A 99 7.97 1.67 -8.76
N LEU A 100 7.54 1.13 -9.91
CA LEU A 100 6.97 -0.21 -10.02
C LEU A 100 7.99 -1.29 -9.69
N GLN A 101 9.24 -1.14 -10.15
CA GLN A 101 10.35 -2.03 -9.80
C GLN A 101 10.61 -2.03 -8.28
N LEU A 102 10.64 -0.85 -7.64
CA LEU A 102 10.81 -0.75 -6.18
C LEU A 102 9.61 -1.31 -5.42
N LEU A 103 8.38 -1.15 -5.93
CA LEU A 103 7.19 -1.79 -5.34
C LEU A 103 7.32 -3.31 -5.33
N ALA A 104 7.79 -3.90 -6.43
CA ALA A 104 8.01 -5.35 -6.51
C ALA A 104 9.12 -5.82 -5.56
N LEU A 105 10.25 -5.11 -5.53
CA LEU A 105 11.43 -5.48 -4.75
C LEU A 105 11.28 -5.25 -3.25
N THR A 106 10.69 -4.12 -2.83
CA THR A 106 10.63 -3.71 -1.42
C THR A 106 9.28 -3.95 -0.76
N PHE A 107 8.25 -4.15 -1.57
CA PHE A 107 6.83 -4.17 -1.19
C PHE A 107 6.44 -3.10 -0.16
N ALA A 108 7.14 -1.96 -0.20
CA ALA A 108 6.79 -0.75 0.54
C ALA A 108 5.46 -0.16 0.01
N ARG A 109 4.87 0.77 0.74
CA ARG A 109 3.68 1.46 0.24
C ARG A 109 4.05 2.41 -0.89
N ILE A 110 3.20 2.50 -1.90
CA ILE A 110 3.42 3.41 -3.03
C ILE A 110 3.63 4.87 -2.60
N GLY A 111 2.91 5.31 -1.56
CA GLY A 111 3.10 6.65 -0.99
C GLY A 111 4.49 6.85 -0.44
N ASP A 112 5.01 5.89 0.32
CA ASP A 112 6.33 5.95 0.92
C ASP A 112 7.43 5.95 -0.17
N ILE A 113 7.31 5.10 -1.21
CA ILE A 113 8.25 5.10 -2.35
C ILE A 113 8.20 6.45 -3.09
N CYS A 114 7.03 6.97 -3.41
CA CYS A 114 6.91 8.25 -4.12
C CYS A 114 7.52 9.43 -3.34
N THR A 115 7.51 9.37 -2.02
CA THR A 115 8.06 10.40 -1.12
C THR A 115 9.44 10.06 -0.57
N MET A 116 10.12 9.05 -1.12
CA MET A 116 11.47 8.67 -0.73
C MET A 116 12.42 9.85 -0.85
N LYS A 117 13.13 10.18 0.23
CA LYS A 117 14.13 11.25 0.26
C LYS A 117 15.54 10.69 0.19
N TRP A 118 16.44 11.44 -0.43
CA TRP A 118 17.86 11.10 -0.42
C TRP A 118 18.44 11.07 1.00
N ALA A 119 17.95 11.94 1.90
CA ALA A 119 18.38 11.99 3.29
C ALA A 119 17.97 10.75 4.12
N ASP A 120 16.96 10.00 3.68
CA ASP A 120 16.48 8.80 4.36
C ASP A 120 17.27 7.54 3.94
N LEU A 121 18.24 7.68 3.01
CA LEU A 121 19.02 6.57 2.44
C LEU A 121 20.42 6.54 3.04
N ASP A 122 20.74 5.49 3.79
CA ASP A 122 22.12 5.12 4.11
C ASP A 122 22.62 4.09 3.08
N LEU A 123 23.31 4.60 2.05
CA LEU A 123 23.84 3.76 0.98
C LEU A 123 25.02 2.90 1.44
N THR A 124 25.72 3.29 2.51
CA THR A 124 26.83 2.53 3.10
C THR A 124 26.30 1.36 3.91
N ALA A 125 25.33 1.62 4.80
CA ALA A 125 24.64 0.56 5.54
C ALA A 125 23.63 -0.21 4.69
N LYS A 126 23.36 0.24 3.45
CA LYS A 126 22.36 -0.32 2.53
C LYS A 126 20.98 -0.39 3.18
N GLN A 127 20.52 0.75 3.68
CA GLN A 127 19.27 0.86 4.40
C GLN A 127 18.49 2.08 3.94
N TRP A 128 17.17 1.95 3.92
CA TRP A 128 16.22 3.05 3.76
C TRP A 128 15.42 3.14 5.06
N GLU A 129 15.65 4.20 5.83
CA GLU A 129 14.93 4.46 7.08
C GLU A 129 14.02 5.67 6.93
N PHE A 130 12.75 5.51 7.27
CA PHE A 130 11.75 6.56 7.13
C PHE A 130 10.58 6.37 8.10
N GLU A 131 9.83 7.45 8.33
CA GLU A 131 8.53 7.40 9.01
C GLU A 131 7.43 7.05 7.99
N PRO A 132 6.78 5.87 8.09
CA PRO A 132 5.72 5.49 7.17
C PRO A 132 4.57 6.49 7.18
N GLN A 133 4.02 6.81 6.00
CA GLN A 133 2.82 7.63 5.92
C GLN A 133 1.66 6.91 6.62
N LYS A 134 1.26 7.42 7.77
CA LYS A 134 0.24 6.81 8.63
C LYS A 134 -1.13 6.93 7.97
N GLY A 135 -1.71 5.80 7.59
CA GLY A 135 -3.10 5.69 7.14
C GLY A 135 -4.10 5.85 8.30
N VAL A 136 -5.36 5.50 8.04
CA VAL A 136 -6.47 5.62 9.01
C VAL A 136 -6.24 4.75 10.26
N ASN A 137 -5.51 3.63 10.17
CA ASN A 137 -5.24 2.68 11.27
C ASN A 137 -3.83 2.90 11.84
N ARG A 138 -3.63 4.00 12.55
CA ARG A 138 -2.34 4.38 13.15
C ARG A 138 -1.80 3.38 14.18
N HIS A 139 -2.67 2.60 14.82
CA HIS A 139 -2.30 1.71 15.94
C HIS A 139 -1.57 0.44 15.51
N ASP A 140 -1.73 0.03 14.24
CA ASP A 140 -1.15 -1.22 13.72
C ASP A 140 0.17 -1.00 12.97
N MET A 141 0.70 0.24 12.96
CA MET A 141 1.92 0.59 12.22
C MET A 141 3.04 1.03 13.13
N VAL A 142 4.27 0.73 12.69
CA VAL A 142 5.51 1.21 13.33
C VAL A 142 5.68 2.73 13.14
N ASP A 143 6.37 3.38 14.07
CA ASP A 143 6.69 4.82 13.96
C ASP A 143 7.83 5.07 12.97
N SER A 144 8.83 4.20 12.91
CA SER A 144 9.92 4.19 11.94
C SER A 144 10.02 2.82 11.29
N LEU A 145 10.32 2.76 10.00
CA LEU A 145 10.57 1.56 9.24
C LEU A 145 11.93 1.63 8.56
N VAL A 146 12.77 0.61 8.81
CA VAL A 146 14.03 0.40 8.10
C VAL A 146 13.78 -0.68 7.04
N ILE A 147 14.02 -0.39 5.78
CA ILE A 147 13.99 -1.36 4.68
C ILE A 147 15.42 -1.67 4.23
N PRO A 148 15.86 -2.94 4.28
CA PRO A 148 17.13 -3.36 3.71
C PRO A 148 17.17 -3.12 2.20
N LEU A 149 18.23 -2.51 1.70
CA LEU A 149 18.46 -2.27 0.28
C LEU A 149 19.39 -3.35 -0.28
N VAL A 150 18.82 -4.21 -1.10
CA VAL A 150 19.55 -5.28 -1.80
C VAL A 150 20.20 -4.74 -3.09
N PRO A 151 21.15 -5.46 -3.73
CA PRO A 151 21.82 -4.98 -4.94
C PRO A 151 20.87 -4.50 -6.04
N GLN A 152 19.73 -5.17 -6.24
CA GLN A 152 18.73 -4.82 -7.24
C GLN A 152 18.05 -3.46 -6.91
N THR A 153 17.75 -3.20 -5.64
CA THR A 153 17.19 -1.90 -5.22
C THR A 153 18.24 -0.80 -5.28
N MET A 154 19.49 -1.09 -4.89
CA MET A 154 20.60 -0.16 -4.98
C MET A 154 20.83 0.28 -6.43
N ALA A 155 20.82 -0.66 -7.39
CA ALA A 155 20.99 -0.34 -8.80
C ALA A 155 19.91 0.62 -9.34
N ILE A 156 18.66 0.55 -8.83
CA ILE A 156 17.61 1.50 -9.19
C ILE A 156 17.92 2.88 -8.60
N ILE A 157 18.26 2.95 -7.31
CA ILE A 157 18.57 4.20 -6.62
C ILE A 157 19.79 4.89 -7.24
N GLU A 158 20.84 4.14 -7.58
CA GLU A 158 22.04 4.66 -8.23
C GLU A 158 21.75 5.26 -9.61
N ARG A 159 20.83 4.65 -10.39
CA ARG A 159 20.37 5.24 -11.66
C ARG A 159 19.64 6.58 -11.47
N MET A 160 18.99 6.79 -10.32
CA MET A 160 18.32 8.05 -10.02
C MET A 160 19.29 9.16 -9.60
N LYS A 161 20.44 8.80 -9.06
CA LYS A 161 21.41 9.77 -8.50
C LYS A 161 21.84 10.85 -9.49
N PRO A 162 22.21 10.57 -10.75
CA PRO A 162 22.56 11.61 -11.72
C PRO A 162 21.38 12.49 -12.14
N ILE A 163 20.12 12.05 -11.94
CA ILE A 163 18.91 12.75 -12.37
C ILE A 163 18.38 13.65 -11.26
N THR A 164 18.30 13.15 -10.03
CA THR A 164 17.65 13.83 -8.91
C THR A 164 18.50 13.92 -7.64
N GLY A 165 19.79 13.54 -7.69
CA GLY A 165 20.67 13.50 -6.51
C GLY A 165 20.91 14.87 -5.85
N GLY A 166 20.68 15.98 -6.57
CA GLY A 166 20.69 17.34 -6.02
C GLY A 166 19.34 17.83 -5.49
N MET A 167 18.29 16.98 -5.53
CA MET A 167 16.95 17.31 -5.07
C MET A 167 16.65 16.68 -3.71
N GLU A 168 15.55 17.07 -3.08
CA GLU A 168 15.13 16.47 -1.80
C GLU A 168 14.64 15.02 -1.99
N TYR A 169 13.87 14.76 -3.07
CA TYR A 169 13.23 13.48 -3.32
C TYR A 169 13.94 12.68 -4.41
N VAL A 170 14.04 11.35 -4.21
CA VAL A 170 14.56 10.42 -5.23
C VAL A 170 13.72 10.47 -6.49
N PHE A 171 12.39 10.55 -6.34
CA PHE A 171 11.44 10.67 -7.44
C PHE A 171 10.87 12.10 -7.52
N TYR A 172 11.77 13.08 -7.65
CA TYR A 172 11.41 14.49 -7.71
C TYR A 172 10.60 14.81 -8.96
N ASN A 173 9.52 15.57 -8.79
CA ASN A 173 8.67 16.05 -9.89
C ASN A 173 8.45 17.56 -9.78
N GLY A 174 9.26 18.35 -10.48
CA GLY A 174 9.22 19.81 -10.46
C GLY A 174 7.95 20.45 -11.02
N ARG A 175 7.10 19.67 -11.73
CA ARG A 175 5.80 20.15 -12.25
C ARG A 175 4.75 20.32 -11.13
N ARG A 176 4.99 19.76 -9.95
CA ARG A 176 4.07 19.78 -8.80
C ARG A 176 4.63 20.66 -7.69
N LYS A 177 4.39 21.99 -7.75
CA LYS A 177 4.96 22.97 -6.82
C LYS A 177 4.72 22.65 -5.33
N SER A 178 3.52 22.19 -4.95
CA SER A 178 3.16 21.89 -3.56
C SER A 178 3.52 20.47 -3.08
N LYS A 179 3.83 19.57 -4.01
CA LYS A 179 4.18 18.17 -3.76
C LYS A 179 5.23 17.75 -4.78
N PRO A 180 6.50 18.18 -4.63
CA PRO A 180 7.53 18.03 -5.66
C PRO A 180 8.09 16.60 -5.74
N PHE A 181 7.23 15.62 -5.70
CA PHE A 181 7.54 14.20 -5.80
C PHE A 181 6.54 13.48 -6.70
N ALA A 182 6.86 12.26 -7.12
CA ALA A 182 6.04 11.45 -7.99
C ALA A 182 4.62 11.22 -7.44
N ASP A 183 3.67 11.00 -8.35
CA ASP A 183 2.27 10.76 -7.98
C ASP A 183 1.91 9.28 -8.11
N GLY A 184 1.69 8.63 -6.98
CA GLY A 184 1.25 7.24 -6.96
C GLY A 184 -0.06 6.96 -7.72
N GLN A 185 -0.90 7.98 -7.94
CA GLN A 185 -2.08 7.83 -8.79
C GLN A 185 -1.72 7.66 -10.27
N GLN A 186 -0.63 8.28 -10.73
CA GLN A 186 -0.15 8.10 -12.11
C GLN A 186 0.39 6.68 -12.32
N VAL A 187 1.13 6.15 -11.34
CA VAL A 187 1.58 4.75 -11.36
C VAL A 187 0.39 3.80 -11.44
N ASN A 188 -0.65 4.03 -10.64
CA ASN A 188 -1.87 3.22 -10.69
C ASN A 188 -2.62 3.38 -12.02
N LYS A 189 -2.67 4.58 -12.60
CA LYS A 189 -3.27 4.81 -13.92
C LYS A 189 -2.51 4.07 -15.02
N LEU A 190 -1.17 4.09 -14.98
CA LEU A 190 -0.36 3.34 -15.92
C LEU A 190 -0.64 1.85 -15.83
N LEU A 191 -0.59 1.27 -14.63
CA LEU A 191 -0.84 -0.15 -14.40
C LEU A 191 -2.23 -0.59 -14.92
N ASN A 192 -3.21 0.31 -14.85
CA ASN A 192 -4.58 0.11 -15.33
C ASN A 192 -4.82 0.61 -16.78
N SER A 193 -3.76 0.94 -17.52
CA SER A 193 -3.89 1.42 -18.89
C SER A 193 -3.90 0.27 -19.90
N GLN A 194 -4.43 0.52 -21.09
CA GLN A 194 -4.42 -0.45 -22.21
C GLN A 194 -3.01 -0.80 -22.69
N SER A 195 -1.99 0.00 -22.34
CA SER A 195 -0.60 -0.29 -22.69
C SER A 195 0.04 -1.37 -21.81
N MET A 196 -0.65 -1.77 -20.73
CA MET A 196 -0.20 -2.78 -19.76
C MET A 196 -1.05 -4.06 -19.88
N ASN A 197 -0.53 -5.15 -19.30
CA ASN A 197 -1.17 -6.48 -19.31
C ASN A 197 -1.39 -7.03 -20.72
N LYS A 198 -0.39 -6.92 -21.57
CA LYS A 198 -0.43 -7.41 -22.95
C LYS A 198 -0.63 -8.93 -23.04
N ALA A 199 -0.23 -9.67 -22.01
CA ALA A 199 -0.43 -11.11 -21.90
C ALA A 199 -1.88 -11.50 -21.55
N GLY A 200 -2.75 -10.54 -21.19
CA GLY A 200 -4.16 -10.81 -20.85
C GLY A 200 -4.34 -11.63 -19.57
N ILE A 201 -3.55 -11.35 -18.53
CA ILE A 201 -3.61 -12.07 -17.26
C ILE A 201 -4.92 -11.77 -16.53
N GLY A 202 -5.50 -12.81 -15.93
CA GLY A 202 -6.75 -12.73 -15.19
C GLY A 202 -7.95 -13.23 -15.97
N LYS A 203 -8.88 -13.90 -15.26
CA LYS A 203 -10.04 -14.59 -15.87
C LYS A 203 -11.00 -13.66 -16.60
N ASP A 204 -11.11 -12.42 -16.12
CA ASP A 204 -12.02 -11.40 -16.64
C ASP A 204 -11.25 -10.24 -17.29
N PHE A 205 -10.22 -10.54 -18.04
CA PHE A 205 -9.42 -9.51 -18.72
C PHE A 205 -10.32 -8.62 -19.60
N CYS A 206 -10.36 -7.34 -19.26
CA CYS A 206 -11.27 -6.37 -19.91
C CYS A 206 -10.54 -5.29 -20.73
N ASN A 207 -9.32 -5.55 -21.15
CA ASN A 207 -8.46 -4.61 -21.91
C ASN A 207 -8.24 -3.25 -21.19
N ARG A 208 -8.22 -3.29 -19.84
CA ARG A 208 -7.91 -2.14 -18.97
C ARG A 208 -6.64 -2.40 -18.15
N GLY A 209 -5.61 -2.95 -18.77
CA GLY A 209 -4.37 -3.30 -18.10
C GLY A 209 -4.61 -4.29 -16.95
N TYR A 210 -4.05 -3.99 -15.80
CA TYR A 210 -4.17 -4.82 -14.60
C TYR A 210 -5.36 -4.45 -13.69
N PHE A 211 -6.32 -3.68 -14.20
CA PHE A 211 -7.50 -3.30 -13.41
C PHE A 211 -8.27 -4.54 -12.93
N GLY A 212 -8.42 -4.67 -11.60
CA GLY A 212 -9.06 -5.84 -11.00
C GLY A 212 -8.19 -7.09 -10.89
N VAL A 213 -7.00 -7.10 -11.48
CA VAL A 213 -6.05 -8.23 -11.51
C VAL A 213 -4.88 -7.96 -10.55
N HIS A 214 -4.27 -6.78 -10.65
CA HIS A 214 -3.18 -6.36 -9.78
C HIS A 214 -3.24 -4.87 -9.50
N SER A 215 -2.72 -4.45 -8.36
CA SER A 215 -2.68 -3.04 -7.96
C SER A 215 -1.33 -2.70 -7.33
N PRO A 216 -0.96 -1.41 -7.21
CA PRO A 216 0.25 -1.04 -6.47
C PRO A 216 0.28 -1.58 -5.03
N HIS A 217 -0.87 -1.76 -4.39
CA HIS A 217 -0.96 -2.43 -3.09
C HIS A 217 -0.89 -3.95 -3.20
N GLY A 218 -1.22 -4.51 -4.36
CA GLY A 218 -1.15 -5.93 -4.65
C GLY A 218 0.25 -6.51 -4.50
N PHE A 219 1.32 -5.74 -4.82
CA PHE A 219 2.71 -6.18 -4.63
C PHE A 219 2.99 -6.63 -3.18
N ARG A 220 2.35 -6.00 -2.19
CA ARG A 220 2.50 -6.38 -0.78
C ARG A 220 1.85 -7.74 -0.48
N ALA A 221 0.66 -7.98 -1.04
CA ALA A 221 -0.03 -9.25 -0.89
C ALA A 221 0.71 -10.37 -1.64
N THR A 222 1.21 -10.11 -2.86
CA THR A 222 2.04 -11.03 -3.63
C THR A 222 3.31 -11.41 -2.86
N ALA A 223 4.07 -10.42 -2.38
CA ALA A 223 5.29 -10.66 -1.63
C ALA A 223 5.02 -11.46 -0.35
N ARG A 224 3.96 -11.09 0.41
CA ARG A 224 3.57 -11.82 1.62
C ARG A 224 3.30 -13.28 1.33
N THR A 225 2.45 -13.57 0.35
CA THR A 225 2.08 -14.93 -0.02
C THR A 225 3.28 -15.74 -0.52
N MET A 226 4.08 -15.19 -1.45
CA MET A 226 5.20 -15.92 -2.01
C MET A 226 6.36 -16.11 -1.03
N LEU A 227 6.63 -15.13 -0.16
CA LEU A 227 7.65 -15.26 0.89
C LEU A 227 7.28 -16.36 1.90
N GLU A 228 6.01 -16.43 2.27
CA GLU A 228 5.50 -17.44 3.20
C GLU A 228 5.39 -18.82 2.53
N GLU A 229 4.68 -18.92 1.40
CA GLU A 229 4.34 -20.20 0.78
C GLU A 229 5.43 -20.79 -0.12
N ARG A 230 6.30 -19.96 -0.73
CA ARG A 230 7.32 -20.41 -1.68
C ARG A 230 8.74 -20.37 -1.12
N LEU A 231 9.02 -19.38 -0.27
CA LEU A 231 10.35 -19.19 0.30
C LEU A 231 10.42 -19.57 1.79
N ASN A 232 9.30 -20.02 2.36
CA ASN A 232 9.19 -20.54 3.73
C ASN A 232 9.73 -19.57 4.81
N TYR A 233 9.53 -18.26 4.63
CA TYR A 233 9.89 -17.26 5.62
C TYR A 233 8.81 -17.09 6.70
N ASP A 234 9.26 -16.93 7.95
CA ASP A 234 8.37 -16.66 9.09
C ASP A 234 7.50 -15.41 8.83
N TYR A 235 6.17 -15.57 8.96
CA TYR A 235 5.21 -14.49 8.72
C TYR A 235 5.52 -13.24 9.55
N ARG A 236 6.08 -13.38 10.77
CA ARG A 236 6.45 -12.24 11.63
C ARG A 236 7.53 -11.37 10.98
N LEU A 237 8.49 -12.01 10.31
CA LEU A 237 9.54 -11.32 9.59
C LEU A 237 8.97 -10.51 8.43
N ILE A 238 8.03 -11.11 7.71
CA ILE A 238 7.31 -10.51 6.59
C ILE A 238 6.46 -9.33 7.09
N GLU A 239 5.69 -9.49 8.17
CA GLU A 239 4.86 -8.42 8.74
C GLU A 239 5.71 -7.24 9.25
N MET A 240 6.89 -7.49 9.82
CA MET A 240 7.83 -6.43 10.20
C MET A 240 8.34 -5.67 8.97
N GLN A 241 8.65 -6.36 7.86
CA GLN A 241 9.05 -5.73 6.61
C GLN A 241 7.89 -4.92 5.99
N LEU A 242 6.66 -5.37 6.16
CA LEU A 242 5.46 -4.62 5.78
C LEU A 242 5.21 -3.39 6.66
N GLY A 243 5.97 -3.18 7.73
CA GLY A 243 5.81 -2.07 8.67
C GLY A 243 4.58 -2.20 9.57
N HIS A 244 4.15 -3.43 9.83
CA HIS A 244 3.11 -3.74 10.80
C HIS A 244 3.69 -3.94 12.20
N ASN A 245 2.94 -3.60 13.24
CA ASN A 245 3.31 -3.89 14.61
C ASN A 245 3.15 -5.38 14.89
N VAL A 246 4.27 -6.08 15.04
CA VAL A 246 4.28 -7.48 15.47
C VAL A 246 4.46 -7.53 16.98
N ARG A 247 3.51 -8.15 17.69
CA ARG A 247 3.56 -8.35 19.12
C ARG A 247 3.98 -9.79 19.42
N ASP A 248 4.76 -9.98 20.50
CA ASP A 248 5.03 -11.32 21.04
C ASP A 248 3.78 -11.88 21.74
N ALA A 249 3.88 -13.15 22.20
CA ALA A 249 2.80 -13.80 22.95
C ALA A 249 2.38 -13.03 24.22
N ASN A 250 3.26 -12.16 24.75
CA ASN A 250 3.02 -11.32 25.92
C ASN A 250 2.58 -9.89 25.56
N GLY A 251 2.28 -9.61 24.28
CA GLY A 251 1.83 -8.30 23.81
C GLY A 251 2.91 -7.23 23.71
N ARG A 252 4.20 -7.59 23.90
CA ARG A 252 5.34 -6.66 23.77
C ARG A 252 5.71 -6.47 22.31
N ALA A 253 6.05 -5.23 21.92
CA ALA A 253 6.57 -4.97 20.58
C ALA A 253 7.91 -5.68 20.37
N TYR A 254 8.04 -6.42 19.27
CA TYR A 254 9.29 -7.07 18.91
C TYR A 254 10.42 -6.05 18.72
N ASN A 255 11.61 -6.35 19.24
CA ASN A 255 12.80 -5.51 19.07
C ASN A 255 13.22 -5.49 17.59
N ARG A 256 13.09 -4.33 16.95
CA ARG A 256 13.26 -4.10 15.51
C ARG A 256 14.70 -4.39 15.04
N VAL A 257 15.69 -4.11 15.87
CA VAL A 257 17.12 -4.28 15.56
C VAL A 257 17.50 -5.76 15.47
N LYS A 258 16.91 -6.59 16.35
CA LYS A 258 17.26 -8.02 16.44
C LYS A 258 16.98 -8.83 15.16
N TRP A 259 16.07 -8.34 14.30
CA TRP A 259 15.64 -9.05 13.10
C TRP A 259 16.11 -8.40 11.80
N LEU A 260 16.87 -7.31 11.87
CA LEU A 260 17.30 -6.58 10.68
C LEU A 260 18.18 -7.46 9.76
N ASN A 261 19.13 -8.21 10.33
CA ASN A 261 19.97 -9.13 9.56
C ASN A 261 19.13 -10.22 8.86
N LYS A 262 18.18 -10.83 9.59
CA LYS A 262 17.27 -11.82 8.99
C LYS A 262 16.38 -11.21 7.89
N ARG A 263 16.02 -9.94 8.03
CA ARG A 263 15.29 -9.24 6.99
C ARG A 263 16.16 -8.93 5.79
N HIS A 264 17.45 -8.65 5.98
CA HIS A 264 18.42 -8.55 4.90
C HIS A 264 18.47 -9.84 4.07
N ASP A 265 18.60 -10.98 4.73
CA ASP A 265 18.64 -12.29 4.07
C ASP A 265 17.33 -12.58 3.32
N MET A 266 16.18 -12.29 3.96
CA MET A 266 14.88 -12.44 3.33
C MET A 266 14.72 -11.55 2.10
N MET A 267 15.14 -10.29 2.17
CA MET A 267 15.03 -9.35 1.05
C MET A 267 15.98 -9.72 -0.10
N ALA A 268 17.17 -10.25 0.21
CA ALA A 268 18.09 -10.76 -0.80
C ALA A 268 17.51 -12.01 -1.49
N ALA A 269 16.97 -12.96 -0.73
CA ALA A 269 16.30 -14.13 -1.28
C ALA A 269 15.09 -13.74 -2.14
N TRP A 270 14.28 -12.78 -1.68
CA TRP A 270 13.14 -12.26 -2.44
C TRP A 270 13.57 -11.65 -3.77
N ALA A 271 14.57 -10.78 -3.77
CA ALA A 271 15.05 -10.13 -4.99
C ALA A 271 15.63 -11.15 -5.99
N ASN A 272 16.39 -12.14 -5.52
CA ASN A 272 16.90 -13.23 -6.35
C ASN A 272 15.75 -14.08 -6.92
N TYR A 273 14.74 -14.39 -6.10
CA TYR A 273 13.56 -15.11 -6.55
C TYR A 273 12.83 -14.35 -7.68
N LEU A 274 12.69 -13.02 -7.58
CA LEU A 274 12.12 -12.21 -8.67
C LEU A 274 12.97 -12.26 -9.94
N ASP A 275 14.28 -12.26 -9.83
CA ASP A 275 15.17 -12.39 -10.98
C ASP A 275 15.06 -13.78 -11.61
N ASP A 276 14.95 -14.83 -10.82
CA ASP A 276 14.74 -16.21 -11.29
C ASP A 276 13.38 -16.38 -11.95
N LEU A 277 12.33 -15.77 -11.41
CA LEU A 277 11.00 -15.69 -12.06
C LEU A 277 11.10 -15.06 -13.45
N LYS A 278 11.77 -13.91 -13.56
CA LYS A 278 11.98 -13.22 -14.85
C LYS A 278 12.80 -14.07 -15.82
N ALA A 279 13.77 -14.81 -15.32
CA ALA A 279 14.60 -15.71 -16.11
C ALA A 279 13.89 -17.03 -16.50
N GLY A 280 12.69 -17.31 -15.96
CA GLY A 280 11.97 -18.57 -16.20
C GLY A 280 12.62 -19.78 -15.52
N LYS A 281 13.39 -19.56 -14.45
CA LYS A 281 14.13 -20.63 -13.72
C LYS A 281 13.33 -21.25 -12.58
N VAL A 282 12.17 -20.65 -12.23
CA VAL A 282 11.33 -21.14 -11.13
C VAL A 282 10.30 -22.10 -11.70
N ASP A 283 10.50 -23.39 -11.46
CA ASP A 283 9.48 -24.40 -11.71
C ASP A 283 8.33 -24.25 -10.71
N ASN A 284 7.14 -24.79 -11.08
CA ASN A 284 5.95 -24.85 -10.22
C ASN A 284 6.14 -25.83 -9.05
N ILE A 285 7.22 -25.71 -8.28
CA ILE A 285 7.45 -26.55 -7.12
C ILE A 285 6.54 -26.04 -6.01
N ILE A 286 5.37 -26.68 -5.88
CA ILE A 286 4.55 -26.63 -4.68
C ILE A 286 5.26 -27.57 -3.71
N TYR A 287 5.91 -27.02 -2.69
CA TYR A 287 6.30 -27.85 -1.53
C TYR A 287 5.00 -28.17 -0.78
N LEU A 288 4.43 -29.36 -1.09
CA LEU A 288 3.44 -30.00 -0.27
C LEU A 288 4.22 -30.78 0.79
N ASP A 289 4.28 -30.25 2.01
CA ASP A 289 4.55 -31.04 3.21
C ASP A 289 3.25 -31.39 3.90
#